data_ca69f04db66b085871b1f43d833617e6
#
_entry.id   ca69f04db66b085871b1f43d833617e6
#
_cell.length_a   1.000
_cell.length_b   1.000
_cell.length_c   1.000
_cell.angle_alpha   90.00
_cell.angle_beta   90.00
_cell.angle_gamma   90.00
#
_symmetry.space_group_name_H-M   'P 1'
#
loop_
_entity.id
_entity.type
_entity.pdbx_description
1 polymer ?
#
loop_
_entity_poly.entity_id
_entity_poly.type
_entity_poly.pdbx_seq_one_letter_code
_entity_poly.pdbx_strand_id
1 'polypeptide(L)'
;MCIRDRRKTKRSRKFRNRIITILIIILVLLGVAGVGVGTYRWSQTKYYIGDNNGKVAIFQGVPTSIFGVKLSHAVTDTNMKTSDLPPSWREQLDQGISFDTYGEAKSHTRLIKKQLNDAKRKQEAKQQEKAAAEQKAKDEAAAKQKQQDEAAKKAADQAAQTNKSGGDKS
;
A
#
# COMPACT_ATOMS: atom_id res chain seq x y z
N MET A 1 34.47 68.47 46.78
CA MET A 1 35.39 67.39 46.57
C MET A 1 34.58 66.08 46.38
N CYS A 2 34.95 65.27 45.43
CA CYS A 2 34.48 63.84 45.17
C CYS A 2 33.06 63.66 44.69
N ILE A 3 32.74 64.06 43.47
CA ILE A 3 31.55 63.65 42.73
C ILE A 3 31.98 63.06 41.36
N ARG A 4 32.92 62.13 41.35
CA ARG A 4 33.39 61.57 40.08
C ARG A 4 33.29 60.06 39.95
N ASP A 5 32.76 59.33 40.95
CA ASP A 5 32.85 57.87 40.99
C ASP A 5 31.53 57.09 40.77
N ARG A 6 30.39 57.76 40.65
CA ARG A 6 29.10 57.03 40.48
C ARG A 6 28.72 56.71 39.03
N ARG A 7 29.45 57.16 38.03
CA ARG A 7 29.09 56.96 36.64
C ARG A 7 29.70 55.63 36.04
N LYS A 8 30.79 55.14 36.58
CA LYS A 8 31.46 53.95 36.07
C LYS A 8 30.72 52.66 36.41
N THR A 9 30.06 52.56 37.53
CA THR A 9 29.37 51.36 38.00
C THR A 9 28.06 51.07 37.27
N LYS A 10 27.34 52.08 36.76
CA LYS A 10 26.10 51.88 35.98
C LYS A 10 26.35 51.34 34.58
N ARG A 11 27.48 51.70 33.97
CA ARG A 11 27.84 51.24 32.60
C ARG A 11 28.27 49.78 32.60
N SER A 12 28.98 49.32 33.64
CA SER A 12 29.41 47.92 33.79
C SER A 12 28.24 46.97 34.07
N ARG A 13 27.22 47.42 34.82
CA ARG A 13 26.00 46.61 35.07
C ARG A 13 25.17 46.39 33.81
N LYS A 14 25.03 47.40 32.93
CA LYS A 14 24.32 47.26 31.66
C LYS A 14 25.06 46.33 30.68
N PHE A 15 26.38 46.38 30.66
CA PHE A 15 27.20 45.47 29.82
C PHE A 15 27.11 44.03 30.34
N ARG A 16 27.19 43.81 31.63
CA ARG A 16 27.08 42.51 32.29
C ARG A 16 25.70 41.88 32.02
N ASN A 17 24.62 42.65 32.13
CA ASN A 17 23.27 42.16 31.83
C ASN A 17 23.11 41.78 30.37
N ARG A 18 23.68 42.52 29.42
CA ARG A 18 23.66 42.14 27.99
C ARG A 18 24.41 40.86 27.72
N ILE A 19 25.58 40.68 28.32
CA ILE A 19 26.36 39.42 28.21
C ILE A 19 25.58 38.24 28.77
N ILE A 20 24.96 38.40 29.95
CA ILE A 20 24.13 37.38 30.56
C ILE A 20 22.94 37.01 29.64
N THR A 21 22.27 38.03 29.08
CA THR A 21 21.16 37.77 28.13
C THR A 21 21.61 37.01 26.89
N ILE A 22 22.76 37.39 26.31
CA ILE A 22 23.34 36.69 25.15
C ILE A 22 23.71 35.24 25.54
N LEU A 23 24.30 35.00 26.69
CA LEU A 23 24.62 33.68 27.17
C LEU A 23 23.37 32.79 27.35
N ILE A 24 22.29 33.39 27.90
CA ILE A 24 21.02 32.67 28.06
C ILE A 24 20.44 32.28 26.67
N ILE A 25 20.46 33.22 25.71
CA ILE A 25 19.98 32.93 24.33
C ILE A 25 20.81 31.81 23.69
N ILE A 26 22.13 31.86 23.82
CA ILE A 26 23.01 30.81 23.30
C ILE A 26 22.72 29.46 23.97
N LEU A 27 22.52 29.44 25.28
CA LEU A 27 22.20 28.22 26.02
C LEU A 27 20.87 27.63 25.58
N VAL A 28 19.85 28.47 25.34
CA VAL A 28 18.54 28.01 24.83
C VAL A 28 18.69 27.48 23.42
N LEU A 29 19.44 28.15 22.53
CA LEU A 29 19.68 27.65 21.16
C LEU A 29 20.43 26.33 21.14
N LEU A 30 21.43 26.16 22.00
CA LEU A 30 22.16 24.89 22.16
C LEU A 30 21.25 23.78 22.68
N GLY A 31 20.36 24.10 23.64
CA GLY A 31 19.37 23.17 24.15
C GLY A 31 18.42 22.68 23.05
N VAL A 32 17.86 23.59 22.27
CA VAL A 32 16.97 23.27 21.15
C VAL A 32 17.70 22.44 20.09
N ALA A 33 18.93 22.81 19.73
CA ALA A 33 19.75 22.05 18.79
C ALA A 33 20.05 20.63 19.30
N GLY A 34 20.39 20.49 20.58
CA GLY A 34 20.65 19.19 21.21
C GLY A 34 19.44 18.27 21.19
N VAL A 35 18.26 18.78 21.53
CA VAL A 35 17.00 18.04 21.45
C VAL A 35 16.69 17.63 19.99
N GLY A 36 16.89 18.55 19.04
CA GLY A 36 16.66 18.28 17.62
C GLY A 36 17.56 17.15 17.09
N VAL A 37 18.85 17.20 17.40
CA VAL A 37 19.81 16.15 17.01
C VAL A 37 19.49 14.81 17.70
N GLY A 38 19.14 14.83 18.99
CA GLY A 38 18.77 13.63 19.73
C GLY A 38 17.53 12.95 19.17
N THR A 39 16.48 13.72 18.88
CA THR A 39 15.24 13.24 18.28
C THR A 39 15.49 12.67 16.87
N TYR A 40 16.29 13.37 16.06
CA TYR A 40 16.66 12.89 14.73
C TYR A 40 17.40 11.55 14.79
N ARG A 41 18.41 11.42 15.64
CA ARG A 41 19.14 10.15 15.81
C ARG A 41 18.24 9.02 16.29
N TRP A 42 17.36 9.30 17.25
CA TRP A 42 16.39 8.33 17.70
C TRP A 42 15.41 7.91 16.58
N SER A 43 14.92 8.83 15.78
CA SER A 43 14.04 8.51 14.66
C SER A 43 14.70 7.58 13.64
N GLN A 44 16.01 7.69 13.42
CA GLN A 44 16.77 6.85 12.50
C GLN A 44 16.94 5.38 12.98
N THR A 45 16.58 5.06 14.23
CA THR A 45 16.55 3.67 14.72
C THR A 45 15.26 2.95 14.40
N LYS A 46 14.23 3.67 13.95
CA LYS A 46 12.91 3.12 13.64
C LYS A 46 12.76 2.85 12.14
N TYR A 47 11.91 1.89 11.82
CA TYR A 47 11.59 1.53 10.45
C TYR A 47 10.08 1.52 10.27
N TYR A 48 9.62 1.75 9.05
CA TYR A 48 8.21 1.57 8.72
C TYR A 48 8.05 1.09 7.27
N ILE A 49 6.92 0.45 7.01
CA ILE A 49 6.50 0.06 5.67
C ILE A 49 5.47 1.08 5.21
N GLY A 50 5.66 1.60 4.01
CA GLY A 50 4.75 2.59 3.41
C GLY A 50 4.75 2.53 1.89
N ASP A 51 3.99 3.42 1.27
CA ASP A 51 3.96 3.59 -0.18
C ASP A 51 5.12 4.47 -0.67
N ASN A 52 5.81 4.01 -1.69
CA ASN A 52 6.82 4.76 -2.43
C ASN A 52 6.45 4.78 -3.91
N ASN A 53 5.75 5.82 -4.34
CA ASN A 53 5.33 5.99 -5.74
C ASN A 53 4.57 4.78 -6.31
N GLY A 54 3.60 4.25 -5.56
CA GLY A 54 2.79 3.11 -5.97
C GLY A 54 3.45 1.75 -5.74
N LYS A 55 4.54 1.69 -4.97
CA LYS A 55 5.23 0.46 -4.56
C LYS A 55 5.37 0.41 -3.05
N VAL A 56 5.24 -0.77 -2.50
CA VAL A 56 5.52 -1.01 -1.09
C VAL A 56 7.03 -0.90 -0.86
N ALA A 57 7.45 -0.07 0.08
CA ALA A 57 8.85 0.12 0.44
C ALA A 57 9.06 0.10 1.96
N ILE A 58 10.26 -0.27 2.37
CA ILE A 58 10.71 -0.16 3.75
C ILE A 58 11.50 1.13 3.87
N PHE A 59 11.07 1.99 4.79
CA PHE A 59 11.71 3.25 5.12
C PHE A 59 12.41 3.15 6.46
N GLN A 60 13.50 3.89 6.59
CA GLN A 60 14.16 4.16 7.86
C GLN A 60 13.75 5.55 8.34
N GLY A 61 13.35 5.67 9.60
CA GLY A 61 12.82 6.89 10.18
C GLY A 61 11.39 6.72 10.66
N VAL A 62 10.69 7.84 10.83
CA VAL A 62 9.27 7.87 11.22
C VAL A 62 8.42 8.42 10.07
N PRO A 63 7.17 7.94 9.89
CA PRO A 63 6.27 8.36 8.82
C PRO A 63 5.70 9.77 9.09
N THR A 64 6.57 10.72 9.46
CA THR A 64 6.17 12.08 9.82
C THR A 64 7.08 13.08 9.14
N SER A 65 6.52 14.20 8.70
CA SER A 65 7.27 15.35 8.22
C SER A 65 7.16 16.50 9.23
N ILE A 66 8.28 17.14 9.56
CA ILE A 66 8.32 18.30 10.42
C ILE A 66 8.76 19.50 9.58
N PHE A 67 7.94 20.56 9.53
CA PHE A 67 8.18 21.75 8.71
C PHE A 67 8.48 21.46 7.23
N GLY A 68 7.85 20.41 6.65
CA GLY A 68 8.07 20.00 5.26
C GLY A 68 9.32 19.16 5.03
N VAL A 69 10.12 18.91 6.05
CA VAL A 69 11.28 18.01 5.98
C VAL A 69 10.82 16.59 6.32
N LYS A 70 11.00 15.64 5.39
CA LYS A 70 10.76 14.21 5.64
C LYS A 70 11.84 13.67 6.56
N LEU A 71 11.44 13.06 7.68
CA LEU A 71 12.33 12.42 8.65
C LEU A 71 12.63 10.95 8.31
N SER A 72 12.34 10.53 7.10
CA SER A 72 12.52 9.17 6.64
C SER A 72 13.05 9.11 5.21
N HIS A 73 13.75 8.02 4.91
CA HIS A 73 14.22 7.71 3.56
C HIS A 73 13.98 6.23 3.26
N ALA A 74 13.73 5.91 2.00
CA ALA A 74 13.53 4.53 1.55
C ALA A 74 14.86 3.77 1.61
N VAL A 75 14.87 2.64 2.31
CA VAL A 75 16.03 1.74 2.43
C VAL A 75 15.91 0.58 1.45
N THR A 76 14.70 0.09 1.25
CA THR A 76 14.46 -1.08 0.40
C THR A 76 13.12 -0.93 -0.31
N ASP A 77 13.15 -0.87 -1.63
CA ASP A 77 11.96 -0.98 -2.46
C ASP A 77 11.60 -2.45 -2.67
N THR A 78 10.32 -2.76 -2.60
CA THR A 78 9.81 -4.07 -2.95
C THR A 78 9.22 -4.05 -4.36
N ASN A 79 9.13 -5.23 -5.01
CA ASN A 79 8.48 -5.33 -6.32
C ASN A 79 6.95 -5.46 -6.21
N MET A 80 6.37 -5.17 -5.05
CA MET A 80 4.93 -5.21 -4.83
C MET A 80 4.31 -3.85 -5.16
N LYS A 81 3.33 -3.84 -6.07
CA LYS A 81 2.55 -2.64 -6.34
C LYS A 81 1.51 -2.44 -5.24
N THR A 82 1.39 -1.23 -4.74
CA THR A 82 0.38 -0.87 -3.73
C THR A 82 -1.05 -1.07 -4.28
N SER A 83 -1.25 -0.88 -5.60
CA SER A 83 -2.53 -1.13 -6.28
C SER A 83 -3.00 -2.58 -6.23
N ASP A 84 -2.07 -3.54 -6.14
CA ASP A 84 -2.38 -4.98 -6.11
C ASP A 84 -2.88 -5.43 -4.73
N LEU A 85 -2.68 -4.60 -3.71
CA LEU A 85 -3.06 -4.92 -2.34
C LEU A 85 -4.54 -4.64 -2.05
N PRO A 86 -5.16 -5.40 -1.14
CA PRO A 86 -6.50 -5.10 -0.65
C PRO A 86 -6.61 -3.68 -0.07
N PRO A 87 -7.80 -3.04 -0.09
CA PRO A 87 -7.98 -1.68 0.41
C PRO A 87 -7.51 -1.47 1.85
N SER A 88 -7.73 -2.46 2.72
CA SER A 88 -7.28 -2.43 4.12
C SER A 88 -5.77 -2.31 4.30
N TRP A 89 -4.99 -2.94 3.42
CA TRP A 89 -3.54 -2.82 3.43
C TRP A 89 -3.07 -1.47 2.87
N ARG A 90 -3.75 -0.94 1.85
CA ARG A 90 -3.42 0.37 1.28
C ARG A 90 -3.55 1.47 2.31
N GLU A 91 -4.65 1.48 3.05
CA GLU A 91 -4.88 2.46 4.13
C GLU A 91 -3.83 2.39 5.24
N GLN A 92 -3.43 1.18 5.64
CA GLN A 92 -2.36 1.00 6.62
C GLN A 92 -0.99 1.45 6.09
N LEU A 93 -0.70 1.25 4.81
CA LEU A 93 0.54 1.70 4.19
C LEU A 93 0.61 3.22 4.05
N ASP A 94 -0.52 3.89 3.80
CA ASP A 94 -0.59 5.35 3.75
C ASP A 94 -0.29 5.98 5.11
N GLN A 95 -0.72 5.33 6.20
CA GLN A 95 -0.40 5.74 7.57
C GLN A 95 1.03 5.36 7.99
N GLY A 96 1.63 4.37 7.33
CA GLY A 96 2.93 3.80 7.67
C GLY A 96 2.86 2.81 8.82
N ILE A 97 3.25 1.57 8.57
CA ILE A 97 3.29 0.50 9.58
C ILE A 97 4.66 0.50 10.23
N SER A 98 4.76 0.99 11.48
CA SER A 98 6.02 1.17 12.21
C SER A 98 6.55 -0.12 12.84
N PHE A 99 7.88 -0.26 12.85
CA PHE A 99 8.63 -1.38 13.44
C PHE A 99 9.86 -0.88 14.18
N ASP A 100 10.31 -1.62 15.15
CA ASP A 100 11.51 -1.29 15.90
C ASP A 100 12.79 -1.69 15.17
N THR A 101 12.73 -2.69 14.31
CA THR A 101 13.90 -3.20 13.59
C THR A 101 13.62 -3.41 12.10
N TYR A 102 14.68 -3.28 11.29
CA TYR A 102 14.61 -3.61 9.87
C TYR A 102 14.20 -5.08 9.62
N GLY A 103 14.64 -6.00 10.48
CA GLY A 103 14.31 -7.42 10.38
C GLY A 103 12.81 -7.68 10.50
N GLU A 104 12.14 -7.00 11.43
CA GLU A 104 10.68 -7.07 11.61
C GLU A 104 9.94 -6.51 10.38
N ALA A 105 10.31 -5.31 9.92
CA ALA A 105 9.74 -4.71 8.73
C ALA A 105 9.87 -5.64 7.51
N LYS A 106 11.06 -6.23 7.30
CA LYS A 106 11.31 -7.18 6.22
C LYS A 106 10.47 -8.45 6.33
N SER A 107 10.35 -8.99 7.53
CA SER A 107 9.53 -10.18 7.79
C SER A 107 8.05 -9.92 7.53
N HIS A 108 7.56 -8.76 7.97
CA HIS A 108 6.19 -8.33 7.72
C HIS A 108 5.91 -8.11 6.22
N THR A 109 6.85 -7.52 5.49
CA THR A 109 6.77 -7.39 4.03
C THR A 109 6.67 -8.76 3.33
N ARG A 110 7.38 -9.77 3.81
CA ARG A 110 7.26 -11.14 3.28
C ARG A 110 5.88 -11.75 3.55
N LEU A 111 5.29 -11.49 4.71
CA LEU A 111 3.93 -11.93 5.04
C LEU A 111 2.89 -11.28 4.11
N ILE A 112 2.98 -9.98 3.89
CA ILE A 112 2.12 -9.24 2.93
C ILE A 112 2.24 -9.87 1.55
N LYS A 113 3.46 -10.14 1.08
CA LYS A 113 3.72 -10.76 -0.23
C LYS A 113 3.10 -12.16 -0.33
N LYS A 114 3.22 -12.97 0.73
CA LYS A 114 2.61 -14.31 0.78
C LYS A 114 1.09 -14.21 0.69
N GLN A 115 0.47 -13.35 1.49
CA GLN A 115 -0.98 -13.15 1.46
C GLN A 115 -1.48 -12.66 0.09
N LEU A 116 -0.74 -11.75 -0.56
CA LEU A 116 -1.05 -11.28 -1.91
C LEU A 116 -1.02 -12.42 -2.92
N ASN A 117 0.02 -13.26 -2.89
CA ASN A 117 0.16 -14.41 -3.78
C ASN A 117 -0.96 -15.44 -3.53
N ASP A 118 -1.30 -15.71 -2.28
CA ASP A 118 -2.38 -16.62 -1.93
C ASP A 118 -3.75 -16.08 -2.38
N ALA A 119 -3.96 -14.77 -2.26
CA ALA A 119 -5.17 -14.11 -2.76
C ALA A 119 -5.27 -14.20 -4.29
N LYS A 120 -4.18 -13.94 -5.02
CA LYS A 120 -4.12 -14.07 -6.49
C LYS A 120 -4.42 -15.50 -6.93
N ARG A 121 -3.79 -16.50 -6.32
CA ARG A 121 -4.06 -17.92 -6.61
C ARG A 121 -5.52 -18.31 -6.40
N LYS A 122 -6.14 -17.81 -5.31
CA LYS A 122 -7.57 -18.05 -5.05
C LYS A 122 -8.47 -17.40 -6.08
N GLN A 123 -8.12 -16.22 -6.57
CA GLN A 123 -8.87 -15.55 -7.65
C GLN A 123 -8.73 -16.28 -8.98
N GLU A 124 -7.52 -16.70 -9.34
CA GLU A 124 -7.25 -17.47 -10.55
C GLU A 124 -8.00 -18.81 -10.54
N ALA A 125 -7.96 -19.53 -9.41
CA ALA A 125 -8.70 -20.78 -9.26
C ALA A 125 -10.22 -20.58 -9.43
N LYS A 126 -10.79 -19.54 -8.83
CA LYS A 126 -12.22 -19.21 -9.00
C LYS A 126 -12.57 -18.80 -10.43
N GLN A 127 -11.68 -18.13 -11.14
CA GLN A 127 -11.89 -17.77 -12.54
C GLN A 127 -11.83 -19.01 -13.44
N GLN A 128 -10.88 -19.92 -13.20
CA GLN A 128 -10.79 -21.19 -13.93
C GLN A 128 -12.03 -22.07 -13.70
N GLU A 129 -12.50 -22.16 -12.44
CA GLU A 129 -13.70 -22.91 -12.11
C GLU A 129 -14.94 -22.35 -12.82
N LYS A 130 -15.10 -21.00 -12.82
CA LYS A 130 -16.19 -20.36 -13.55
C LYS A 130 -16.10 -20.57 -15.05
N ALA A 131 -14.90 -20.44 -15.64
CA ALA A 131 -14.70 -20.70 -17.06
C ALA A 131 -14.98 -22.15 -17.44
N ALA A 132 -14.56 -23.11 -16.61
CA ALA A 132 -14.85 -24.52 -16.83
C ALA A 132 -16.35 -24.85 -16.69
N ALA A 133 -17.05 -24.21 -15.75
CA ALA A 133 -18.50 -24.37 -15.59
C ALA A 133 -19.27 -23.78 -16.79
N GLU A 134 -18.85 -22.62 -17.28
CA GLU A 134 -19.45 -21.98 -18.46
C GLU A 134 -19.21 -22.81 -19.71
N GLN A 135 -18.01 -23.38 -19.89
CA GLN A 135 -17.71 -24.27 -21.00
C GLN A 135 -18.59 -25.52 -20.98
N LYS A 136 -18.71 -26.17 -19.81
CA LYS A 136 -19.61 -27.33 -19.66
C LYS A 136 -21.07 -27.02 -19.97
N ALA A 137 -21.55 -25.84 -19.53
CA ALA A 137 -22.92 -25.41 -19.84
C ALA A 137 -23.13 -25.17 -21.34
N LYS A 138 -22.15 -24.61 -22.05
CA LYS A 138 -22.18 -24.42 -23.50
C LYS A 138 -22.16 -25.77 -24.26
N ASP A 139 -21.30 -26.69 -23.84
CA ASP A 139 -21.20 -28.04 -24.44
C ASP A 139 -22.49 -28.84 -24.25
N GLU A 140 -23.11 -28.76 -23.06
CA GLU A 140 -24.39 -29.40 -22.78
C GLU A 140 -25.54 -28.80 -23.58
N ALA A 141 -25.57 -27.46 -23.72
CA ALA A 141 -26.57 -26.78 -24.55
C ALA A 141 -26.41 -27.18 -26.04
N ALA A 142 -25.18 -27.23 -26.56
CA ALA A 142 -24.88 -27.63 -27.92
C ALA A 142 -25.26 -29.11 -28.20
N ALA A 143 -25.05 -29.98 -27.21
CA ALA A 143 -25.44 -31.39 -27.31
C ALA A 143 -26.97 -31.55 -27.36
N LYS A 144 -27.72 -30.82 -26.52
CA LYS A 144 -29.19 -30.84 -26.54
C LYS A 144 -29.74 -30.32 -27.86
N GLN A 145 -29.13 -29.27 -28.43
CA GLN A 145 -29.54 -28.71 -29.71
C GLN A 145 -29.33 -29.68 -30.85
N LYS A 146 -28.21 -30.40 -30.90
CA LYS A 146 -27.94 -31.45 -31.88
C LYS A 146 -28.94 -32.60 -31.79
N GLN A 147 -29.34 -33.02 -30.58
CA GLN A 147 -30.36 -34.07 -30.41
C GLN A 147 -31.74 -33.63 -30.90
N GLN A 148 -32.11 -32.36 -30.67
CA GLN A 148 -33.38 -31.82 -31.17
C GLN A 148 -33.40 -31.72 -32.70
N ASP A 149 -32.30 -31.26 -33.31
CA ASP A 149 -32.17 -31.17 -34.76
C ASP A 149 -32.20 -32.57 -35.42
N GLU A 150 -31.60 -33.59 -34.83
CA GLU A 150 -31.64 -34.96 -35.31
C GLU A 150 -33.03 -35.58 -35.18
N ALA A 151 -33.71 -35.31 -34.06
CA ALA A 151 -35.09 -35.75 -33.85
C ALA A 151 -36.05 -35.08 -34.83
N ALA A 152 -35.89 -33.77 -35.09
CA ALA A 152 -36.69 -33.06 -36.10
C ALA A 152 -36.44 -33.57 -37.53
N LYS A 153 -35.21 -33.95 -37.89
CA LYS A 153 -34.87 -34.54 -39.17
C LYS A 153 -35.55 -35.92 -39.36
N LYS A 154 -35.50 -36.78 -38.33
CA LYS A 154 -36.15 -38.11 -38.35
C LYS A 154 -37.65 -38.00 -38.49
N ALA A 155 -38.29 -37.02 -37.79
CA ALA A 155 -39.72 -36.79 -37.91
C ALA A 155 -40.12 -36.30 -39.31
N ALA A 156 -39.31 -35.44 -39.95
CA ALA A 156 -39.56 -34.95 -41.33
C ALA A 156 -39.40 -36.07 -42.35
N ASP A 157 -38.40 -36.93 -42.22
CA ASP A 157 -38.22 -38.13 -43.11
C ASP A 157 -39.37 -39.14 -42.98
N GLN A 158 -39.91 -39.36 -41.78
CA GLN A 158 -41.07 -40.23 -41.59
C GLN A 158 -42.34 -39.62 -42.19
N ALA A 159 -42.55 -38.32 -42.07
CA ALA A 159 -43.69 -37.67 -42.70
C ALA A 159 -43.64 -37.67 -44.23
N ALA A 160 -42.45 -37.60 -44.83
CA ALA A 160 -42.24 -37.68 -46.26
C ALA A 160 -42.51 -39.14 -46.83
N GLN A 161 -42.22 -40.18 -46.02
CA GLN A 161 -42.47 -41.57 -46.41
C GLN A 161 -43.97 -41.94 -46.35
N THR A 162 -44.70 -41.43 -45.34
CA THR A 162 -46.15 -41.68 -45.23
C THR A 162 -46.96 -41.00 -46.35
N ASN A 163 -46.49 -39.86 -46.84
CA ASN A 163 -47.16 -39.13 -47.93
C ASN A 163 -46.94 -39.79 -49.32
N LYS A 164 -45.90 -40.64 -49.46
CA LYS A 164 -45.60 -41.38 -50.70
C LYS A 164 -46.40 -42.67 -50.83
N SER A 165 -46.90 -43.21 -49.72
CA SER A 165 -47.68 -44.46 -49.68
C SER A 165 -49.20 -44.28 -49.82
N GLY A 166 -49.70 -43.03 -49.83
CA GLY A 166 -51.13 -42.71 -49.93
C GLY A 166 -51.61 -42.34 -51.34
N GLY A 167 -50.72 -42.34 -52.34
CA GLY A 167 -51.02 -41.84 -53.70
C GLY A 167 -51.34 -42.91 -54.78
N ASP A 168 -51.48 -44.17 -54.42
CA ASP A 168 -51.76 -45.20 -55.40
C ASP A 168 -53.05 -46.04 -55.06
N LYS A 169 -54.16 -45.38 -55.16
CA LYS A 169 -55.51 -46.00 -55.27
C LYS A 169 -56.48 -44.99 -55.85
N SER A 170 -56.52 -44.93 -57.20
CA SER A 170 -57.69 -44.62 -57.99
C SER A 170 -57.47 -45.09 -59.44
#